data_cfe0eef411d7901ff12990899f50a667
#
_entry.id   cfe0eef411d7901ff12990899f50a667
#
_cell.length_a   1.000
_cell.length_b   1.000
_cell.length_c   1.000
_cell.angle_alpha   90.00
_cell.angle_beta   90.00
_cell.angle_gamma   90.00
#
_symmetry.space_group_name_H-M   'P 1'
#
loop_
_entity.id
_entity.type
_entity.pdbx_description
1 polymer ?
#
loop_
_entity_poly.entity_id
_entity_poly.type
_entity_poly.pdbx_seq_one_letter_code
_entity_poly.pdbx_strand_id
1 'polypeptide(L)'
;LKEWPNVKVIASIKEQDRIPFQNLSVKDNEKIRILDKEFKIIELIGHTSTHISFYSDEFKSPILFVGDTLFSGGCGRIFEGTKEQMYKSIKRISHLPSNTKIYCAHEYTKSNLLWALNLYPDNKLIKKKLLEVEKKISLNQLTIPTTLKEEMDINLFLRAKNLKEFSNLRAQKDTWT
;
A
#
# COMPACT_ATOMS: atom_id res chain seq x y z
N LEU A 1 17.99 -16.29 -11.04
CA LEU A 1 17.58 -16.10 -12.45
C LEU A 1 17.92 -17.29 -13.35
N LYS A 2 18.50 -18.39 -12.82
CA LYS A 2 18.79 -19.60 -13.62
C LYS A 2 17.54 -20.18 -14.30
N GLU A 3 16.40 -20.15 -13.62
CA GLU A 3 15.11 -20.68 -14.12
C GLU A 3 14.41 -19.72 -15.10
N TRP A 4 14.69 -18.43 -15.00
CA TRP A 4 14.09 -17.38 -15.85
C TRP A 4 15.18 -16.43 -16.40
N PRO A 5 15.98 -16.87 -17.39
CA PRO A 5 17.12 -16.10 -17.87
C PRO A 5 16.70 -14.79 -18.57
N ASN A 6 15.48 -14.70 -19.07
CA ASN A 6 14.95 -13.52 -19.77
C ASN A 6 14.01 -12.66 -18.92
N VAL A 7 13.93 -12.90 -17.59
CA VAL A 7 13.05 -12.10 -16.73
C VAL A 7 13.50 -10.64 -16.69
N LYS A 8 12.52 -9.74 -16.71
CA LYS A 8 12.76 -8.31 -16.49
C LYS A 8 12.71 -8.02 -15.00
N VAL A 9 13.81 -7.51 -14.47
CA VAL A 9 13.92 -7.02 -13.10
C VAL A 9 13.76 -5.49 -13.14
N ILE A 10 12.58 -5.02 -12.75
CA ILE A 10 12.19 -3.62 -12.82
C ILE A 10 12.29 -3.02 -11.42
N ALA A 11 13.05 -1.95 -11.27
CA ALA A 11 13.16 -1.24 -10.00
C ALA A 11 13.41 0.26 -10.21
N SER A 12 13.36 1.05 -9.14
CA SER A 12 13.70 2.47 -9.19
C SER A 12 15.11 2.67 -9.74
N ILE A 13 15.30 3.69 -10.55
CA ILE A 13 16.64 4.09 -11.02
C ILE A 13 17.59 4.40 -9.84
N LYS A 14 17.05 4.73 -8.68
CA LYS A 14 17.80 5.00 -7.45
C LYS A 14 18.32 3.74 -6.75
N GLU A 15 17.95 2.54 -7.25
CA GLU A 15 18.25 1.24 -6.65
C GLU A 15 19.27 0.42 -7.45
N GLN A 16 19.88 0.98 -8.48
CA GLN A 16 20.77 0.25 -9.41
C GLN A 16 21.91 -0.48 -8.70
N ASP A 17 22.46 0.12 -7.63
CA ASP A 17 23.56 -0.48 -6.85
C ASP A 17 23.08 -1.47 -5.78
N ARG A 18 21.78 -1.46 -5.43
CA ARG A 18 21.20 -2.26 -4.34
C ARG A 18 20.45 -3.49 -4.85
N ILE A 19 19.81 -3.39 -6.02
CA ILE A 19 19.02 -4.49 -6.57
C ILE A 19 19.83 -5.26 -7.62
N PRO A 20 20.23 -6.50 -7.30
CA PRO A 20 21.00 -7.31 -8.23
C PRO A 20 20.18 -7.65 -9.47
N PHE A 21 20.84 -7.66 -10.63
CA PHE A 21 20.25 -8.01 -11.91
C PHE A 21 19.14 -7.05 -12.40
N GLN A 22 19.01 -5.86 -11.83
CA GLN A 22 18.11 -4.84 -12.37
C GLN A 22 18.49 -4.54 -13.82
N ASN A 23 17.56 -4.75 -14.74
CA ASN A 23 17.78 -4.55 -16.19
C ASN A 23 16.78 -3.57 -16.80
N LEU A 24 15.83 -3.07 -16.02
CA LEU A 24 14.95 -1.97 -16.37
C LEU A 24 14.82 -1.01 -15.18
N SER A 25 15.43 0.16 -15.31
CA SER A 25 15.34 1.25 -14.33
C SER A 25 14.17 2.16 -14.66
N VAL A 26 13.35 2.49 -13.66
CA VAL A 26 12.19 3.37 -13.81
C VAL A 26 12.21 4.51 -12.82
N LYS A 27 11.52 5.60 -13.14
CA LYS A 27 11.37 6.79 -12.29
C LYS A 27 9.91 7.20 -12.12
N ASP A 28 9.67 8.07 -11.18
CA ASP A 28 8.34 8.60 -10.89
C ASP A 28 7.66 9.18 -12.14
N ASN A 29 6.36 8.89 -12.28
CA ASN A 29 5.50 9.26 -13.41
C ASN A 29 5.86 8.64 -14.76
N GLU A 30 6.88 7.80 -14.85
CA GLU A 30 7.18 7.04 -16.06
C GLU A 30 6.08 6.02 -16.36
N LYS A 31 5.86 5.74 -17.63
CA LYS A 31 4.92 4.72 -18.10
C LYS A 31 5.69 3.58 -18.74
N ILE A 32 5.35 2.38 -18.37
CA ILE A 32 5.92 1.15 -18.91
C ILE A 32 4.83 0.16 -19.31
N ARG A 33 5.13 -0.74 -20.23
CA ARG A 33 4.20 -1.82 -20.60
C ARG A 33 4.63 -3.13 -19.94
N ILE A 34 3.67 -3.76 -19.23
CA ILE A 34 3.81 -5.07 -18.61
C ILE A 34 2.61 -5.91 -19.04
N LEU A 35 2.83 -7.07 -19.67
CA LEU A 35 1.77 -7.98 -20.16
C LEU A 35 0.70 -7.22 -20.99
N ASP A 36 1.17 -6.40 -21.94
CA ASP A 36 0.33 -5.58 -22.85
C ASP A 36 -0.52 -4.50 -22.16
N LYS A 37 -0.33 -4.24 -20.89
CA LYS A 37 -0.97 -3.16 -20.13
C LYS A 37 0.03 -2.05 -19.81
N GLU A 38 -0.44 -0.79 -19.90
CA GLU A 38 0.34 0.35 -19.46
C GLU A 38 0.24 0.50 -17.95
N PHE A 39 1.40 0.68 -17.31
CA PHE A 39 1.49 1.00 -15.89
C PHE A 39 2.25 2.32 -15.72
N LYS A 40 1.67 3.22 -14.94
CA LYS A 40 2.32 4.42 -14.45
C LYS A 40 3.07 4.09 -13.17
N ILE A 41 4.33 4.46 -13.11
CA ILE A 41 5.16 4.34 -11.91
C ILE A 41 4.80 5.50 -10.95
N ILE A 42 4.56 5.16 -9.69
CA ILE A 42 4.31 6.12 -8.63
C ILE A 42 5.35 5.90 -7.53
N GLU A 43 6.24 6.87 -7.31
CA GLU A 43 7.18 6.82 -6.20
C GLU A 43 6.44 7.10 -4.89
N LEU A 44 6.53 6.19 -3.92
CA LEU A 44 5.83 6.25 -2.63
C LEU A 44 6.83 6.07 -1.49
N ILE A 45 7.67 7.06 -1.29
CA ILE A 45 8.74 7.05 -0.28
C ILE A 45 8.17 6.98 1.13
N GLY A 46 8.82 6.22 2.01
CA GLY A 46 8.48 6.11 3.42
C GLY A 46 8.92 4.79 4.03
N HIS A 47 8.38 3.67 3.57
CA HIS A 47 8.82 2.34 4.00
C HIS A 47 10.29 2.12 3.63
N THR A 48 10.62 2.32 2.36
CA THR A 48 12.00 2.51 1.89
C THR A 48 12.18 3.91 1.30
N SER A 49 13.42 4.34 1.10
CA SER A 49 13.76 5.66 0.55
C SER A 49 13.48 5.81 -0.95
N THR A 50 13.18 4.71 -1.63
CA THR A 50 13.08 4.63 -3.09
C THR A 50 11.89 3.77 -3.55
N HIS A 51 10.93 3.54 -2.65
CA HIS A 51 9.79 2.67 -2.91
C HIS A 51 8.97 3.15 -4.11
N ILE A 52 8.66 2.24 -5.04
CA ILE A 52 7.82 2.47 -6.21
C ILE A 52 6.58 1.58 -6.19
N SER A 53 5.53 2.05 -6.83
CA SER A 53 4.27 1.36 -7.02
C SER A 53 3.86 1.40 -8.49
N PHE A 54 3.01 0.47 -8.92
CA PHE A 54 2.56 0.33 -10.29
C PHE A 54 1.05 0.56 -10.36
N TYR A 55 0.64 1.63 -11.01
CA TYR A 55 -0.75 2.00 -11.21
C TYR A 55 -1.16 1.80 -12.66
N SER A 56 -2.33 1.21 -12.91
CA SER A 56 -2.92 1.11 -14.25
C SER A 56 -4.42 1.35 -14.20
N ASP A 57 -4.94 2.10 -15.16
CA ASP A 57 -6.36 2.31 -15.41
C ASP A 57 -6.89 1.55 -16.66
N GLU A 58 -6.05 0.71 -17.26
CA GLU A 58 -6.42 -0.12 -18.42
C GLU A 58 -7.23 -1.39 -18.05
N PHE A 59 -7.69 -1.52 -16.83
CA PHE A 59 -8.53 -2.62 -16.36
C PHE A 59 -9.97 -2.15 -16.12
N LYS A 60 -10.93 -3.07 -15.99
CA LYS A 60 -12.32 -2.76 -15.66
C LYS A 60 -12.47 -1.81 -14.46
N SER A 61 -11.59 -1.94 -13.48
CA SER A 61 -11.38 -0.99 -12.39
C SER A 61 -9.89 -0.69 -12.33
N PRO A 62 -9.47 0.54 -12.05
CA PRO A 62 -8.05 0.84 -11.89
C PRO A 62 -7.42 -0.06 -10.82
N ILE A 63 -6.15 -0.38 -10.99
CA ILE A 63 -5.40 -1.20 -10.03
C ILE A 63 -4.13 -0.48 -9.58
N LEU A 64 -3.73 -0.71 -8.33
CA LEU A 64 -2.49 -0.25 -7.76
C LEU A 64 -1.79 -1.39 -7.04
N PHE A 65 -0.62 -1.79 -7.51
CA PHE A 65 0.32 -2.61 -6.74
C PHE A 65 1.14 -1.68 -5.87
N VAL A 66 0.81 -1.61 -4.58
CA VAL A 66 1.28 -0.55 -3.67
C VAL A 66 2.46 -0.98 -2.79
N GLY A 67 2.82 -2.28 -2.82
CA GLY A 67 3.88 -2.84 -1.98
C GLY A 67 3.63 -2.60 -0.50
N ASP A 68 4.65 -2.12 0.21
CA ASP A 68 4.64 -1.93 1.66
C ASP A 68 4.31 -0.48 2.10
N THR A 69 3.75 0.34 1.21
CA THR A 69 3.33 1.70 1.59
C THR A 69 1.97 1.71 2.27
N LEU A 70 0.97 1.03 1.68
CA LEU A 70 -0.40 0.95 2.21
C LEU A 70 -0.81 -0.51 2.36
N PHE A 71 -1.41 -0.84 3.51
CA PHE A 71 -2.07 -2.12 3.74
C PHE A 71 -3.56 -1.90 3.99
N SER A 72 -4.36 -2.95 3.83
CA SER A 72 -5.77 -2.83 4.21
C SER A 72 -5.89 -2.54 5.71
N GLY A 73 -6.55 -1.41 6.03
CA GLY A 73 -6.68 -0.88 7.38
C GLY A 73 -5.40 -0.31 8.01
N GLY A 74 -4.29 -0.18 7.26
CA GLY A 74 -3.01 0.25 7.82
C GLY A 74 -2.04 0.83 6.81
N CYS A 75 -0.81 1.12 7.26
CA CYS A 75 0.31 1.48 6.40
C CYS A 75 1.62 0.83 6.88
N GLY A 76 2.63 0.81 6.01
CA GLY A 76 3.94 0.24 6.30
C GLY A 76 4.68 0.95 7.42
N ARG A 77 5.58 0.21 8.09
CA ARG A 77 6.58 0.81 8.97
C ARG A 77 7.53 1.69 8.16
N ILE A 78 8.10 2.69 8.82
CA ILE A 78 9.06 3.61 8.20
C ILE A 78 10.45 3.15 8.59
N PHE A 79 11.18 2.53 7.64
CA PHE A 79 12.53 2.04 7.88
C PHE A 79 13.60 3.02 7.41
N GLU A 80 13.45 3.57 6.21
CA GLU A 80 14.47 4.42 5.59
C GLU A 80 13.99 5.86 5.36
N GLY A 81 12.68 6.05 5.20
CA GLY A 81 12.10 7.37 4.98
C GLY A 81 11.77 8.12 6.27
N THR A 82 11.03 9.22 6.12
CA THR A 82 10.51 10.02 7.22
C THR A 82 8.99 9.91 7.33
N LYS A 83 8.43 10.26 8.50
CA LYS A 83 6.97 10.33 8.70
C LYS A 83 6.30 11.29 7.71
N GLU A 84 6.96 12.39 7.38
CA GLU A 84 6.48 13.35 6.38
C GLU A 84 6.44 12.75 4.98
N GLN A 85 7.47 12.03 4.57
CA GLN A 85 7.52 11.35 3.27
C GLN A 85 6.43 10.30 3.17
N MET A 86 6.26 9.43 4.18
CA MET A 86 5.19 8.44 4.20
C MET A 86 3.81 9.10 4.16
N TYR A 87 3.59 10.17 4.92
CA TYR A 87 2.33 10.92 4.90
C TYR A 87 2.03 11.47 3.50
N LYS A 88 3.02 12.07 2.83
CA LYS A 88 2.88 12.54 1.44
C LYS A 88 2.55 11.38 0.49
N SER A 89 3.18 10.23 0.66
CA SER A 89 2.90 9.02 -0.14
C SER A 89 1.47 8.52 0.06
N ILE A 90 0.99 8.45 1.30
CA ILE A 90 -0.40 8.08 1.63
C ILE A 90 -1.38 9.09 1.03
N LYS A 91 -1.10 10.39 1.12
CA LYS A 91 -1.94 11.43 0.50
C LYS A 91 -1.92 11.32 -1.03
N ARG A 92 -0.79 10.99 -1.63
CA ARG A 92 -0.70 10.74 -3.08
C ARG A 92 -1.64 9.61 -3.53
N ILE A 93 -1.69 8.50 -2.77
CA ILE A 93 -2.62 7.40 -3.03
C ILE A 93 -4.08 7.87 -2.91
N SER A 94 -4.41 8.71 -1.92
CA SER A 94 -5.77 9.17 -1.67
C SER A 94 -6.39 10.01 -2.80
N HIS A 95 -5.57 10.50 -3.74
CA HIS A 95 -6.04 11.25 -4.93
C HIS A 95 -6.33 10.35 -6.14
N LEU A 96 -6.09 9.04 -6.05
CA LEU A 96 -6.47 8.10 -7.11
C LEU A 96 -8.00 7.90 -7.14
N PRO A 97 -8.57 7.40 -8.25
CA PRO A 97 -9.98 7.06 -8.32
C PRO A 97 -10.42 6.14 -7.16
N SER A 98 -11.55 6.44 -6.53
CA SER A 98 -12.03 5.73 -5.33
C SER A 98 -12.29 4.23 -5.56
N ASN A 99 -12.57 3.82 -6.79
CA ASN A 99 -12.76 2.43 -7.21
C ASN A 99 -11.44 1.70 -7.54
N THR A 100 -10.28 2.34 -7.31
CA THR A 100 -8.98 1.70 -7.50
C THR A 100 -8.83 0.50 -6.55
N LYS A 101 -8.54 -0.67 -7.11
CA LYS A 101 -8.21 -1.87 -6.33
C LYS A 101 -6.77 -1.79 -5.84
N ILE A 102 -6.58 -1.97 -4.55
CA ILE A 102 -5.28 -1.89 -3.87
C ILE A 102 -4.77 -3.31 -3.62
N TYR A 103 -3.64 -3.64 -4.21
CA TYR A 103 -2.90 -4.88 -4.00
C TYR A 103 -1.64 -4.56 -3.19
N CYS A 104 -1.67 -4.86 -1.90
CA CYS A 104 -0.54 -4.67 -0.99
C CYS A 104 0.29 -5.95 -0.85
N ALA A 105 1.51 -5.81 -0.30
CA ALA A 105 2.46 -6.92 -0.20
C ALA A 105 2.08 -7.97 0.84
N HIS A 106 1.30 -7.62 1.88
CA HIS A 106 1.00 -8.49 3.02
C HIS A 106 -0.47 -8.44 3.44
N GLU A 107 -0.98 -9.57 3.94
CA GLU A 107 -2.31 -9.72 4.51
C GLU A 107 -2.36 -9.36 6.01
N TYR A 108 -2.13 -8.10 6.35
CA TYR A 108 -2.19 -7.60 7.73
C TYR A 108 -3.56 -7.08 8.15
N THR A 109 -4.59 -7.28 7.32
CA THR A 109 -5.91 -6.66 7.44
C THR A 109 -6.52 -6.85 8.83
N LYS A 110 -6.59 -8.10 9.33
CA LYS A 110 -7.17 -8.38 10.66
C LYS A 110 -6.43 -7.65 11.79
N SER A 111 -5.12 -7.74 11.84
CA SER A 111 -4.29 -7.08 12.85
C SER A 111 -4.43 -5.56 12.80
N ASN A 112 -4.50 -4.98 11.60
CA ASN A 112 -4.68 -3.54 11.43
C ASN A 112 -6.04 -3.06 11.94
N LEU A 113 -7.11 -3.81 11.65
CA LEU A 113 -8.46 -3.48 12.11
C LEU A 113 -8.61 -3.64 13.62
N LEU A 114 -7.99 -4.66 14.23
CA LEU A 114 -7.97 -4.82 15.69
C LEU A 114 -7.27 -3.64 16.36
N TRP A 115 -6.12 -3.22 15.84
CA TRP A 115 -5.43 -2.03 16.33
C TRP A 115 -6.31 -0.77 16.19
N ALA A 116 -6.94 -0.58 15.05
CA ALA A 116 -7.79 0.59 14.82
C ALA A 116 -9.00 0.61 15.76
N LEU A 117 -9.59 -0.56 16.08
CA LEU A 117 -10.68 -0.67 17.06
C LEU A 117 -10.22 -0.46 18.50
N ASN A 118 -8.98 -0.82 18.84
CA ASN A 118 -8.42 -0.48 20.15
C ASN A 118 -8.36 1.06 20.36
N LEU A 119 -8.10 1.83 19.30
CA LEU A 119 -8.12 3.31 19.37
C LEU A 119 -9.53 3.89 19.30
N TYR A 120 -10.41 3.29 18.50
CA TYR A 120 -11.77 3.76 18.23
C TYR A 120 -12.78 2.63 18.40
N PRO A 121 -13.06 2.20 19.65
CA PRO A 121 -13.86 1.01 19.93
C PRO A 121 -15.30 1.09 19.42
N ASP A 122 -15.86 2.28 19.23
CA ASP A 122 -17.23 2.47 18.75
C ASP A 122 -17.34 2.70 17.24
N ASN A 123 -16.25 2.55 16.49
CA ASN A 123 -16.29 2.75 15.05
C ASN A 123 -17.00 1.58 14.33
N LYS A 124 -18.25 1.85 13.92
CA LYS A 124 -19.13 0.85 13.30
C LYS A 124 -18.61 0.32 11.97
N LEU A 125 -17.92 1.15 11.17
CA LEU A 125 -17.40 0.75 9.86
C LEU A 125 -16.22 -0.22 10.03
N ILE A 126 -15.31 0.07 10.94
CA ILE A 126 -14.18 -0.81 11.25
C ILE A 126 -14.67 -2.13 11.86
N LYS A 127 -15.64 -2.09 12.79
CA LYS A 127 -16.27 -3.31 13.34
C LYS A 127 -16.88 -4.18 12.25
N LYS A 128 -17.66 -3.57 11.35
CA LYS A 128 -18.28 -4.29 10.22
C LYS A 128 -17.22 -4.93 9.34
N LYS A 129 -16.16 -4.19 9.00
CA LYS A 129 -15.06 -4.72 8.15
C LYS A 129 -14.32 -5.84 8.86
N LEU A 130 -14.09 -5.76 10.17
CA LEU A 130 -13.43 -6.83 10.91
C LEU A 130 -14.24 -8.13 10.85
N LEU A 131 -15.57 -8.07 11.06
CA LEU A 131 -16.44 -9.26 10.94
C LEU A 131 -16.40 -9.89 9.54
N GLU A 132 -16.39 -9.04 8.48
CA GLU A 132 -16.24 -9.51 7.10
C GLU A 132 -14.90 -10.23 6.90
N VAL A 133 -13.82 -9.63 7.39
CA VAL A 133 -12.45 -10.16 7.29
C VAL A 133 -12.33 -11.48 8.05
N GLU A 134 -12.84 -11.57 9.26
CA GLU A 134 -12.83 -12.81 10.04
C GLU A 134 -13.61 -13.94 9.36
N LYS A 135 -14.76 -13.61 8.76
CA LYS A 135 -15.51 -14.57 7.95
C LYS A 135 -14.71 -15.05 6.73
N LYS A 136 -14.05 -14.16 6.00
CA LYS A 136 -13.19 -14.53 4.86
C LYS A 136 -12.07 -15.47 5.31
N ILE A 137 -11.38 -15.12 6.40
CA ILE A 137 -10.29 -15.94 6.95
C ILE A 137 -10.78 -17.32 7.36
N SER A 138 -11.94 -17.43 8.03
CA SER A 138 -12.52 -18.73 8.42
C SER A 138 -12.88 -19.63 7.22
N LEU A 139 -13.06 -19.00 6.05
CA LEU A 139 -13.34 -19.69 4.77
C LEU A 139 -12.08 -19.86 3.90
N ASN A 140 -10.88 -19.61 4.43
CA ASN A 140 -9.62 -19.60 3.69
C ASN A 140 -9.64 -18.68 2.44
N GLN A 141 -10.37 -17.55 2.52
CA GLN A 141 -10.46 -16.56 1.46
C GLN A 141 -9.51 -15.40 1.74
N LEU A 142 -8.97 -14.80 0.67
CA LEU A 142 -8.11 -13.63 0.74
C LEU A 142 -8.91 -12.39 1.19
N THR A 143 -8.27 -11.52 1.97
CA THR A 143 -8.85 -10.24 2.41
C THR A 143 -8.49 -9.07 1.48
N ILE A 144 -7.51 -9.27 0.60
CA ILE A 144 -7.09 -8.35 -0.44
C ILE A 144 -7.42 -8.93 -1.83
N PRO A 145 -7.60 -8.08 -2.88
CA PRO A 145 -7.48 -6.62 -2.85
C PRO A 145 -8.65 -5.95 -2.10
N THR A 146 -8.37 -4.78 -1.55
CA THR A 146 -9.37 -3.83 -1.08
C THR A 146 -9.60 -2.73 -2.13
N THR A 147 -10.56 -1.83 -1.93
CA THR A 147 -10.72 -0.64 -2.77
C THR A 147 -10.29 0.61 -2.01
N LEU A 148 -9.83 1.63 -2.76
CA LEU A 148 -9.45 2.91 -2.13
C LEU A 148 -10.63 3.52 -1.36
N LYS A 149 -11.86 3.34 -1.85
CA LYS A 149 -13.08 3.78 -1.15
C LYS A 149 -13.20 3.11 0.22
N GLU A 150 -13.06 1.78 0.28
CA GLU A 150 -13.09 1.05 1.56
C GLU A 150 -12.00 1.53 2.50
N GLU A 151 -10.78 1.71 1.98
CA GLU A 151 -9.67 2.21 2.79
C GLU A 151 -9.93 3.63 3.32
N MET A 152 -10.52 4.52 2.53
CA MET A 152 -10.93 5.84 3.00
C MET A 152 -11.95 5.78 4.15
N ASP A 153 -12.76 4.74 4.21
CA ASP A 153 -13.75 4.56 5.28
C ASP A 153 -13.14 3.99 6.58
N ILE A 154 -12.14 3.10 6.48
CA ILE A 154 -11.63 2.31 7.60
C ILE A 154 -10.19 2.60 8.00
N ASN A 155 -9.34 3.09 7.08
CA ASN A 155 -7.91 3.22 7.29
C ASN A 155 -7.57 4.54 7.98
N LEU A 156 -7.13 4.48 9.23
CA LEU A 156 -6.83 5.67 10.02
C LEU A 156 -5.72 6.53 9.43
N PHE A 157 -4.75 5.92 8.73
CA PHE A 157 -3.64 6.67 8.11
C PHE A 157 -4.07 7.48 6.88
N LEU A 158 -4.95 6.94 6.03
CA LEU A 158 -5.57 7.68 4.93
C LEU A 158 -6.43 8.83 5.43
N ARG A 159 -7.12 8.64 6.56
CA ARG A 159 -8.02 9.60 7.19
C ARG A 159 -7.32 10.67 8.03
N ALA A 160 -6.04 10.50 8.33
CA ALA A 160 -5.27 11.47 9.09
C ALA A 160 -5.33 12.86 8.45
N LYS A 161 -5.77 13.87 9.21
CA LYS A 161 -6.03 15.22 8.71
C LYS A 161 -4.74 16.01 8.42
N ASN A 162 -3.67 15.67 9.13
CA ASN A 162 -2.38 16.35 9.03
C ASN A 162 -1.24 15.42 9.44
N LEU A 163 -0.01 15.88 9.21
CA LEU A 163 1.21 15.15 9.52
C LEU A 163 1.33 14.78 11.00
N LYS A 164 0.88 15.67 11.93
CA LYS A 164 0.94 15.42 13.38
C LYS A 164 0.07 14.21 13.76
N GLU A 165 -1.16 14.18 13.28
CA GLU A 165 -2.08 13.07 13.51
C GLU A 165 -1.54 11.76 12.91
N PHE A 166 -1.09 11.78 11.65
CA PHE A 166 -0.44 10.64 11.01
C PHE A 166 0.75 10.13 11.82
N SER A 167 1.62 11.04 12.28
CA SER A 167 2.81 10.70 13.05
C SER A 167 2.49 10.04 14.39
N ASN A 168 1.43 10.51 15.06
CA ASN A 168 0.95 9.94 16.32
C ASN A 168 0.38 8.53 16.09
N LEU A 169 -0.45 8.35 15.05
CA LEU A 169 -0.98 7.04 14.69
C LEU A 169 0.14 6.04 14.37
N ARG A 170 1.17 6.47 13.63
CA ARG A 170 2.28 5.59 13.29
C ARG A 170 3.09 5.18 14.53
N ALA A 171 3.38 6.13 15.42
CA ALA A 171 4.07 5.84 16.68
C ALA A 171 3.29 4.84 17.55
N GLN A 172 1.97 4.99 17.67
CA GLN A 172 1.11 4.06 18.41
C GLN A 172 1.07 2.67 17.75
N LYS A 173 1.01 2.63 16.40
CA LYS A 173 1.01 1.34 15.69
C LYS A 173 2.37 0.63 15.77
N ASP A 174 3.48 1.36 15.89
CA ASP A 174 4.82 0.76 16.01
C ASP A 174 5.02 0.01 17.33
N THR A 175 4.31 0.41 18.39
CA THR A 175 4.30 -0.22 19.71
C THR A 175 3.19 -1.25 19.92
N TRP A 176 2.29 -1.42 18.95
CA TRP A 176 1.21 -2.39 19.00
C TRP A 176 1.74 -3.82 18.79
N THR A 177 1.43 -4.73 19.70
CA THR A 177 1.80 -6.15 19.69
C THR A 177 0.60 -7.05 19.52
#